data_630aa9da767a8a0876af491a927dbfc6
#
_entry.id   630aa9da767a8a0876af491a927dbfc6
#
_cell.length_a   1.000
_cell.length_b   1.000
_cell.length_c   1.000
_cell.angle_alpha   90.00
_cell.angle_beta   90.00
_cell.angle_gamma   90.00
#
_symmetry.space_group_name_H-M   'P 1'
#
loop_
_entity.id
_entity.type
_entity.pdbx_description
1 polymer ?
#
loop_
_entity_poly.entity_id
_entity_poly.type
_entity_poly.pdbx_seq_one_letter_code
_entity_poly.pdbx_strand_id
1 'polypeptide(L)'
;MSPELIQNLVTSYFSSLQAMNAVEWAENFTKDAVIYDPVGKPPSKARENAQAFFGLLSMAFEKLELSQDNVFIADNGAAVKWTMRVLGKSGKQGVAEGISVFEMHESGKFQQVSSYWNDAALMAQIKD
;
A
#
# COMPACT_ATOMS: atom_id res chain seq x y z
N MET A 1 -19.07 10.30 -5.29
CA MET A 1 -18.01 10.49 -4.26
C MET A 1 -17.06 11.57 -4.74
N SER A 2 -16.62 12.47 -3.86
CA SER A 2 -15.80 13.59 -4.30
C SER A 2 -14.35 13.17 -4.53
N PRO A 3 -13.67 13.77 -5.52
CA PRO A 3 -12.23 13.53 -5.73
C PRO A 3 -11.39 13.87 -4.50
N GLU A 4 -11.77 14.89 -3.74
CA GLU A 4 -11.06 15.26 -2.51
C GLU A 4 -11.11 14.16 -1.45
N LEU A 5 -12.27 13.54 -1.27
CA LEU A 5 -12.43 12.42 -0.33
C LEU A 5 -11.55 11.25 -0.74
N ILE A 6 -11.54 10.92 -2.03
CA ILE A 6 -10.71 9.84 -2.56
C ILE A 6 -9.23 10.17 -2.36
N GLN A 7 -8.80 11.39 -2.69
CA GLN A 7 -7.41 11.80 -2.51
C GLN A 7 -6.99 11.73 -1.04
N ASN A 8 -7.85 12.17 -0.13
CA ASN A 8 -7.56 12.12 1.30
C ASN A 8 -7.39 10.68 1.79
N LEU A 9 -8.22 9.77 1.30
CA LEU A 9 -8.13 8.36 1.67
C LEU A 9 -6.86 7.71 1.10
N VAL A 10 -6.51 8.03 -0.15
CA VAL A 10 -5.27 7.57 -0.77
C VAL A 10 -4.06 8.06 0.04
N THR A 11 -4.06 9.33 0.42
CA THR A 11 -2.97 9.89 1.23
C THR A 11 -2.86 9.19 2.59
N SER A 12 -3.99 8.90 3.23
CA SER A 12 -4.02 8.16 4.49
C SER A 12 -3.44 6.75 4.32
N TYR A 13 -3.76 6.08 3.21
CA TYR A 13 -3.21 4.76 2.89
C TYR A 13 -1.68 4.79 2.87
N PHE A 14 -1.09 5.70 2.11
CA PHE A 14 0.37 5.79 1.98
C PHE A 14 1.04 6.29 3.25
N SER A 15 0.48 7.26 3.95
CA SER A 15 1.08 7.80 5.18
C SER A 15 1.07 6.78 6.32
N SER A 16 -0.02 6.04 6.49
CA SER A 16 -0.10 4.99 7.51
C SER A 16 0.84 3.82 7.21
N LEU A 17 0.99 3.49 5.92
CA LEU A 17 1.93 2.47 5.48
C LEU A 17 3.37 2.89 5.78
N GLN A 18 3.75 4.11 5.43
CA GLN A 18 5.08 4.65 5.71
C GLN A 18 5.38 4.70 7.21
N ALA A 19 4.38 5.07 8.01
CA ALA A 19 4.50 5.11 9.47
C ALA A 19 4.48 3.73 10.12
N MET A 20 4.22 2.68 9.35
CA MET A 20 4.02 1.31 9.83
C MET A 20 2.93 1.22 10.91
N ASN A 21 1.86 1.99 10.73
CA ASN A 21 0.73 2.03 11.65
C ASN A 21 -0.40 1.14 11.14
N ALA A 22 -0.43 -0.11 11.60
CA ALA A 22 -1.39 -1.11 11.15
C ALA A 22 -2.84 -0.74 11.46
N VAL A 23 -3.09 -0.15 12.61
CA VAL A 23 -4.45 0.23 13.04
C VAL A 23 -5.01 1.33 12.15
N GLU A 24 -4.23 2.39 11.93
CA GLU A 24 -4.63 3.52 11.09
C GLU A 24 -4.80 3.08 9.63
N TRP A 25 -3.89 2.26 9.14
CA TRP A 25 -3.97 1.71 7.78
C TRP A 25 -5.25 0.90 7.58
N ALA A 26 -5.58 0.02 8.53
CA ALA A 26 -6.76 -0.84 8.46
C ALA A 26 -8.07 -0.04 8.44
N GLU A 27 -8.11 1.12 9.08
CA GLU A 27 -9.30 1.98 9.12
C GLU A 27 -9.69 2.55 7.75
N ASN A 28 -8.79 2.53 6.78
CA ASN A 28 -9.08 2.98 5.41
C ASN A 28 -9.98 2.02 4.64
N PHE A 29 -10.21 0.82 5.16
CA PHE A 29 -10.84 -0.28 4.44
C PHE A 29 -12.19 -0.65 4.99
N THR A 30 -13.09 -1.13 4.10
CA THR A 30 -14.31 -1.79 4.54
C THR A 30 -13.94 -3.12 5.20
N LYS A 31 -14.88 -3.68 5.97
CA LYS A 31 -14.68 -4.94 6.70
C LYS A 31 -14.24 -6.09 5.78
N ASP A 32 -14.80 -6.15 4.56
CA ASP A 32 -14.55 -7.24 3.62
C ASP A 32 -13.58 -6.85 2.49
N ALA A 33 -12.89 -5.73 2.63
CA ALA A 33 -11.97 -5.26 1.61
C ALA A 33 -10.85 -6.26 1.31
N VAL A 34 -10.50 -6.37 0.04
CA VAL A 34 -9.52 -7.31 -0.47
C VAL A 34 -8.33 -6.56 -1.05
N ILE A 35 -7.14 -7.09 -0.81
CA ILE A 35 -5.89 -6.54 -1.34
C ILE A 35 -5.16 -7.58 -2.16
N TYR A 36 -4.71 -7.14 -3.35
CA TYR A 36 -3.76 -7.85 -4.20
C TYR A 36 -2.44 -7.08 -4.17
N ASP A 37 -1.45 -7.60 -3.46
CA ASP A 37 -0.19 -6.87 -3.24
C ASP A 37 1.02 -7.81 -3.17
N PRO A 38 1.72 -8.02 -4.26
CA PRO A 38 1.41 -7.57 -5.63
C PRO A 38 0.34 -8.42 -6.31
N VAL A 39 -0.21 -7.88 -7.39
CA VAL A 39 -1.08 -8.66 -8.28
C VAL A 39 -0.29 -9.88 -8.79
N GLY A 40 -0.94 -11.03 -8.83
CA GLY A 40 -0.32 -12.31 -9.16
C GLY A 40 -0.14 -13.23 -7.97
N LYS A 41 -0.18 -12.70 -6.75
CA LYS A 41 -0.22 -13.48 -5.52
C LYS A 41 -1.67 -13.60 -5.02
N PRO A 42 -1.97 -14.61 -4.19
CA PRO A 42 -3.32 -14.74 -3.64
C PRO A 42 -3.75 -13.48 -2.89
N PRO A 43 -5.03 -13.08 -3.02
CA PRO A 43 -5.53 -11.90 -2.32
C PRO A 43 -5.60 -12.13 -0.82
N SER A 44 -5.55 -11.03 -0.06
CA SER A 44 -5.74 -11.08 1.38
C SER A 44 -6.82 -10.09 1.79
N LYS A 45 -7.46 -10.34 2.93
CA LYS A 45 -8.41 -9.41 3.53
C LYS A 45 -7.65 -8.37 4.32
N ALA A 46 -7.82 -7.09 3.94
CA ALA A 46 -7.02 -5.99 4.47
C ALA A 46 -7.06 -5.89 5.99
N ARG A 47 -8.27 -5.81 6.56
CA ARG A 47 -8.42 -5.60 8.01
C ARG A 47 -8.01 -6.82 8.82
N GLU A 48 -8.39 -7.99 8.37
CA GLU A 48 -8.09 -9.25 9.06
C GLU A 48 -6.60 -9.53 9.11
N ASN A 49 -5.85 -9.19 8.04
CA ASN A 49 -4.44 -9.50 7.91
C ASN A 49 -3.51 -8.31 8.17
N ALA A 50 -4.04 -7.17 8.61
CA ALA A 50 -3.24 -5.95 8.80
C ALA A 50 -2.03 -6.16 9.72
N GLN A 51 -2.23 -6.79 10.87
CA GLN A 51 -1.14 -7.00 11.83
C GLN A 51 -0.07 -7.93 11.27
N ALA A 52 -0.46 -9.00 10.58
CA ALA A 52 0.49 -9.92 9.96
C ALA A 52 1.28 -9.23 8.84
N PHE A 53 0.62 -8.44 8.02
CA PHE A 53 1.25 -7.68 6.94
C PHE A 53 2.30 -6.70 7.47
N PHE A 54 1.93 -5.90 8.47
CA PHE A 54 2.87 -4.94 9.07
C PHE A 54 3.98 -5.62 9.86
N GLY A 55 3.72 -6.79 10.42
CA GLY A 55 4.75 -7.63 11.03
C GLY A 55 5.83 -8.02 10.04
N LEU A 56 5.43 -8.42 8.83
CA LEU A 56 6.37 -8.76 7.76
C LEU A 56 7.17 -7.54 7.29
N LEU A 57 6.50 -6.39 7.14
CA LEU A 57 7.21 -5.15 6.78
C LEU A 57 8.26 -4.77 7.81
N SER A 58 7.92 -4.87 9.09
CA SER A 58 8.83 -4.54 10.18
C SER A 58 10.02 -5.49 10.29
N MET A 59 9.85 -6.74 9.85
CA MET A 59 10.94 -7.72 9.80
C MET A 59 11.89 -7.45 8.63
N ALA A 60 11.36 -6.95 7.51
CA ALA A 60 12.15 -6.73 6.29
C ALA A 60 12.84 -5.37 6.28
N PHE A 61 12.15 -4.34 6.77
CA PHE A 61 12.59 -2.95 6.60
C PHE A 61 12.82 -2.25 7.93
N GLU A 62 13.96 -1.58 8.02
CA GLU A 62 14.26 -0.63 9.09
C GLU A 62 13.52 0.67 8.87
N LYS A 63 13.40 1.10 7.60
CA LYS A 63 12.80 2.36 7.22
C LYS A 63 12.11 2.23 5.87
N LEU A 64 11.00 2.93 5.71
CA LEU A 64 10.18 2.91 4.52
C LEU A 64 9.73 4.34 4.19
N GLU A 65 9.97 4.77 2.96
CA GLU A 65 9.49 6.05 2.43
C GLU A 65 8.68 5.81 1.17
N LEU A 66 7.53 6.48 1.07
CA LEU A 66 6.64 6.37 -0.07
C LEU A 66 6.34 7.74 -0.65
N SER A 67 6.39 7.86 -1.98
CA SER A 67 5.96 9.07 -2.66
C SER A 67 4.86 8.74 -3.67
N GLN A 68 3.83 9.57 -3.70
CA GLN A 68 2.76 9.52 -4.70
C GLN A 68 3.22 10.37 -5.87
N ASP A 69 3.75 9.75 -6.92
CA ASP A 69 4.34 10.48 -8.04
C ASP A 69 3.28 11.05 -8.98
N ASN A 70 2.23 10.27 -9.24
CA ASN A 70 1.10 10.66 -10.07
C ASN A 70 -0.18 10.05 -9.50
N VAL A 71 -1.24 10.84 -9.45
CA VAL A 71 -2.55 10.40 -8.97
C VAL A 71 -3.59 10.73 -10.01
N PHE A 72 -4.36 9.72 -10.41
CA PHE A 72 -5.46 9.87 -11.37
C PHE A 72 -6.73 9.37 -10.70
N ILE A 73 -7.75 10.21 -10.63
CA ILE A 73 -9.02 9.90 -9.97
C ILE A 73 -10.14 9.95 -11.01
N ALA A 74 -10.96 8.92 -11.02
CA ALA A 74 -12.15 8.86 -11.88
C ALA A 74 -13.21 8.04 -11.18
N ASP A 75 -14.46 8.54 -11.20
CA ASP A 75 -15.61 7.88 -10.58
C ASP A 75 -15.33 7.52 -9.11
N ASN A 76 -15.37 6.25 -8.77
CA ASN A 76 -15.12 5.76 -7.40
C ASN A 76 -13.72 5.15 -7.24
N GLY A 77 -12.77 5.50 -8.09
CA GLY A 77 -11.46 4.89 -8.08
C GLY A 77 -10.32 5.87 -8.24
N ALA A 78 -9.13 5.36 -7.97
CA ALA A 78 -7.88 6.08 -8.17
C ALA A 78 -6.81 5.12 -8.67
N ALA A 79 -5.94 5.61 -9.55
CA ALA A 79 -4.73 4.92 -9.94
C ALA A 79 -3.56 5.80 -9.54
N VAL A 80 -2.63 5.26 -8.77
CA VAL A 80 -1.53 6.02 -8.20
C VAL A 80 -0.22 5.37 -8.58
N LYS A 81 0.62 6.11 -9.30
CA LYS A 81 2.02 5.71 -9.54
C LYS A 81 2.82 6.16 -8.33
N TRP A 82 3.57 5.24 -7.73
CA TRP A 82 4.33 5.53 -6.52
C TRP A 82 5.77 5.03 -6.63
N THR A 83 6.63 5.61 -5.80
CA THR A 83 8.01 5.16 -5.59
C THR A 83 8.18 4.86 -4.11
N MET A 84 8.80 3.72 -3.83
CA MET A 84 9.11 3.28 -2.47
C MET A 84 10.61 3.16 -2.31
N ARG A 85 11.14 3.80 -1.27
CA ARG A 85 12.54 3.69 -0.89
C ARG A 85 12.62 3.03 0.47
N VAL A 86 13.45 2.02 0.59
CA VAL A 86 13.55 1.25 1.83
C VAL A 86 15.00 1.15 2.29
N LEU A 87 15.16 1.04 3.60
CA LEU A 87 16.37 0.60 4.24
C LEU A 87 16.09 -0.78 4.81
N GLY A 88 16.78 -1.80 4.33
CA GLY A 88 16.62 -3.15 4.84
C GLY A 88 17.31 -3.34 6.19
N LYS A 89 16.96 -4.39 6.91
CA LYS A 89 17.63 -4.75 8.17
C LYS A 89 19.10 -5.06 7.97
N SER A 90 19.49 -5.44 6.77
CA SER A 90 20.89 -5.66 6.37
C SER A 90 21.73 -4.39 6.30
N GLY A 91 21.09 -3.22 6.30
CA GLY A 91 21.72 -1.94 6.07
C GLY A 91 21.75 -1.52 4.59
N LYS A 92 21.27 -2.36 3.70
CA LYS A 92 21.22 -2.07 2.27
C LYS A 92 19.96 -1.28 1.92
N GLN A 93 20.09 -0.40 0.94
CA GLN A 93 18.99 0.40 0.45
C GLN A 93 18.38 -0.23 -0.80
N GLY A 94 17.07 -0.03 -0.98
CA GLY A 94 16.36 -0.51 -2.15
C GLY A 94 15.33 0.51 -2.62
N VAL A 95 14.97 0.39 -3.89
CA VAL A 95 13.95 1.25 -4.52
C VAL A 95 13.02 0.38 -5.34
N ALA A 96 11.74 0.64 -5.25
CA ALA A 96 10.72 0.02 -6.09
C ALA A 96 9.77 1.08 -6.62
N GLU A 97 9.23 0.83 -7.80
CA GLU A 97 8.18 1.62 -8.39
C GLU A 97 6.99 0.72 -8.69
N GLY A 98 5.80 1.26 -8.61
CA GLY A 98 4.61 0.50 -8.93
C GLY A 98 3.40 1.40 -9.12
N ILE A 99 2.29 0.75 -9.42
CA ILE A 99 0.99 1.40 -9.56
C ILE A 99 0.01 0.66 -8.67
N SER A 100 -0.72 1.41 -7.85
CA SER A 100 -1.83 0.86 -7.08
C SER A 100 -3.15 1.41 -7.60
N VAL A 101 -4.10 0.52 -7.80
CA VAL A 101 -5.45 0.86 -8.23
C VAL A 101 -6.38 0.67 -7.05
N PHE A 102 -7.07 1.74 -6.68
CA PHE A 102 -7.96 1.79 -5.52
C PHE A 102 -9.40 1.85 -5.98
N GLU A 103 -10.25 1.03 -5.38
CA GLU A 103 -11.68 1.03 -5.63
C GLU A 103 -12.41 1.36 -4.33
N MET A 104 -13.24 2.41 -4.37
CA MET A 104 -13.96 2.89 -3.21
C MET A 104 -15.32 2.24 -3.08
N HIS A 105 -15.69 1.92 -1.85
CA HIS A 105 -17.06 1.58 -1.50
C HIS A 105 -17.84 2.87 -1.24
N GLU A 106 -19.16 2.83 -1.42
CA GLU A 106 -20.03 4.00 -1.20
C GLU A 106 -19.98 4.53 0.24
N SER A 107 -19.51 3.72 1.20
CA SER A 107 -19.32 4.14 2.59
C SER A 107 -18.16 5.12 2.78
N GLY A 108 -17.35 5.36 1.74
CA GLY A 108 -16.20 6.25 1.81
C GLY A 108 -14.90 5.56 2.20
N LYS A 109 -14.85 4.24 2.11
CA LYS A 109 -13.66 3.43 2.42
C LYS A 109 -13.30 2.58 1.21
N PHE A 110 -12.05 2.10 1.16
CA PHE A 110 -11.62 1.20 0.10
C PHE A 110 -12.27 -0.17 0.23
N GLN A 111 -12.75 -0.71 -0.88
CA GLN A 111 -13.23 -2.09 -0.95
C GLN A 111 -12.22 -3.01 -1.66
N GLN A 112 -11.33 -2.46 -2.48
CA GLN A 112 -10.28 -3.23 -3.14
C GLN A 112 -9.09 -2.35 -3.48
N VAL A 113 -7.90 -2.91 -3.29
CA VAL A 113 -6.64 -2.31 -3.73
C VAL A 113 -5.87 -3.37 -4.49
N SER A 114 -5.38 -2.99 -5.68
CA SER A 114 -4.58 -3.87 -6.53
C SER A 114 -3.26 -3.15 -6.84
N SER A 115 -2.16 -3.70 -6.36
CA SER A 115 -0.84 -3.09 -6.52
C SER A 115 0.01 -3.90 -7.49
N TYR A 116 0.48 -3.23 -8.53
CA TYR A 116 1.28 -3.81 -9.60
C TYR A 116 2.73 -3.40 -9.40
N TRP A 117 3.57 -4.31 -8.94
CA TRP A 117 4.98 -4.07 -8.73
C TRP A 117 5.74 -5.39 -8.54
N ASN A 118 7.06 -5.34 -8.64
CA ASN A 118 7.91 -6.52 -8.52
C ASN A 118 8.57 -6.53 -7.14
N ASP A 119 7.93 -7.22 -6.19
CA ASP A 119 8.41 -7.32 -4.80
C ASP A 119 9.70 -8.13 -4.70
N ALA A 120 9.84 -9.17 -5.51
CA ALA A 120 11.05 -10.00 -5.53
C ALA A 120 12.28 -9.18 -5.92
N ALA A 121 12.13 -8.25 -6.88
CA ALA A 121 13.24 -7.38 -7.30
C ALA A 121 13.66 -6.45 -6.17
N LEU A 122 12.71 -5.93 -5.39
CA LEU A 122 13.03 -5.11 -4.22
C LEU A 122 13.77 -5.91 -3.17
N MET A 123 13.27 -7.09 -2.82
CA MET A 123 13.90 -7.94 -1.80
C MET A 123 15.31 -8.34 -2.20
N ALA A 124 15.58 -8.55 -3.48
CA ALA A 124 16.92 -8.86 -3.99
C ALA A 124 17.90 -7.70 -3.74
N GLN A 125 17.44 -6.46 -3.77
CA GLN A 125 18.29 -5.28 -3.53
C GLN A 125 18.78 -5.18 -2.08
N ILE A 126 17.99 -5.65 -1.12
CA ILE A 126 18.31 -5.53 0.31
C ILE A 126 18.75 -6.84 0.94
N LYS A 127 18.88 -7.87 0.15
CA LYS A 127 19.34 -9.19 0.61
C LYS A 127 20.78 -9.12 1.07
N ASP A 128 21.09 -9.85 2.15
CA ASP A 128 22.44 -9.99 2.68
C ASP A 128 23.35 -10.78 1.73
#